data_62df0eebf53fd1192d0856a01a4c5577
#
_entry.id   62df0eebf53fd1192d0856a01a4c5577
#
_cell.length_a   1.000
_cell.length_b   1.000
_cell.length_c   1.000
_cell.angle_alpha   90.00
_cell.angle_beta   90.00
_cell.angle_gamma   90.00
#
_symmetry.space_group_name_H-M   'P 1'
#
loop_
_entity.id
_entity.type
_entity.pdbx_description
1 polymer ?
#
loop_
_entity_poly.entity_id
_entity_poly.type
_entity_poly.pdbx_seq_one_letter_code
_entity_poly.pdbx_strand_id
1 'polypeptide(L)'
;MARKYPIGLQSFREIREGGFVYIDKTEKIHQMVDSGKYYFLSRPRRFGKSLLLDTISELFSGSKELFKGLWIYDKWNWDAKNPVIRISFSNIGTGTIGLQNAIKGALHENAQRLQVELTTTAYDQLFKELITKAAQKNKVAILIDEYDKPLIDYLDNIPRAEENRIILKNLYSILKDADKDIRLLILTGVSRFSKVSIFSDLNNLEDITLSKHFNNIAGITQHELETNFSEELETLPGVLCIEKLQLLENIKDWYNGYSWAGKETVYNPFSLLSFMKEEAFRNFWFATGSPSFLVNLLKKKKEYNFENVRESDISLGSFQIENPVSAPLLFQTGYLTIKSYDPESQLYTLDYPNREVKVSLLDNLLSAYREIFPATSISVTADLRTAFEHGDTNRIINELNAVIGSIPYEHWKADTESIFHIITHLTFKKIGVDVFTEVHSSKGRADIIVKTRSYIYALELKLDISASEALSQIFEKGYLQPYMADERKKLAIGIEFSSEQRNIADYRVKEL
;
A
#
# COMPACT_ATOMS: atom_id res chain seq x y z
N MET A 1 -10.25 -31.16 -10.01
CA MET A 1 -9.44 -30.26 -10.87
C MET A 1 -8.73 -29.27 -9.95
N ALA A 2 -7.50 -28.91 -10.25
CA ALA A 2 -6.83 -27.89 -9.45
C ALA A 2 -7.64 -26.58 -9.48
N ARG A 3 -7.79 -25.93 -8.32
CA ARG A 3 -8.53 -24.69 -8.18
C ARG A 3 -7.81 -23.56 -8.89
N LYS A 4 -8.53 -22.70 -9.60
CA LYS A 4 -7.94 -21.62 -10.40
C LYS A 4 -8.02 -20.30 -9.65
N TYR A 5 -6.89 -19.63 -9.46
CA TYR A 5 -6.80 -18.31 -8.80
C TYR A 5 -6.65 -17.21 -9.85
N PRO A 6 -7.48 -16.15 -9.83
CA PRO A 6 -7.50 -15.08 -10.84
C PRO A 6 -6.40 -14.05 -10.59
N ILE A 7 -5.14 -14.49 -10.48
CA ILE A 7 -4.00 -13.61 -10.23
C ILE A 7 -3.77 -12.72 -11.44
N GLY A 8 -4.00 -11.41 -11.28
CA GLY A 8 -3.84 -10.43 -12.35
C GLY A 8 -5.01 -10.33 -13.34
N LEU A 9 -6.02 -11.19 -13.26
CA LEU A 9 -7.22 -11.08 -14.09
C LEU A 9 -8.12 -9.94 -13.61
N GLN A 10 -8.61 -9.14 -14.57
CA GLN A 10 -9.47 -7.99 -14.31
C GLN A 10 -10.86 -8.13 -14.97
N SER A 11 -11.05 -9.14 -15.82
CA SER A 11 -12.32 -9.41 -16.49
C SER A 11 -13.20 -10.31 -15.63
N PHE A 12 -14.33 -9.79 -15.16
CA PHE A 12 -15.33 -10.54 -14.42
C PHE A 12 -15.88 -11.71 -15.26
N ARG A 13 -16.13 -11.47 -16.54
CA ARG A 13 -16.58 -12.51 -17.47
C ARG A 13 -15.60 -13.66 -17.55
N GLU A 14 -14.32 -13.37 -17.80
CA GLU A 14 -13.28 -14.40 -17.90
C GLU A 14 -13.17 -15.20 -16.60
N ILE A 15 -13.26 -14.56 -15.44
CA ILE A 15 -13.23 -15.22 -14.14
C ILE A 15 -14.41 -16.16 -13.99
N ARG A 16 -15.64 -15.72 -14.31
CA ARG A 16 -16.84 -16.53 -14.15
C ARG A 16 -16.94 -17.69 -15.14
N GLU A 17 -16.68 -17.43 -16.42
CA GLU A 17 -16.69 -18.44 -17.48
C GLU A 17 -15.52 -19.43 -17.35
N GLY A 18 -14.35 -18.95 -16.90
CA GLY A 18 -13.15 -19.76 -16.70
C GLY A 18 -13.17 -20.62 -15.42
N GLY A 19 -14.17 -20.46 -14.55
CA GLY A 19 -14.29 -21.19 -13.29
C GLY A 19 -13.19 -20.85 -12.27
N PHE A 20 -12.73 -19.60 -12.28
CA PHE A 20 -11.81 -19.09 -11.26
C PHE A 20 -12.54 -18.76 -9.96
N VAL A 21 -11.80 -18.72 -8.86
CA VAL A 21 -12.32 -18.22 -7.57
C VAL A 21 -12.76 -16.77 -7.72
N TYR A 22 -13.97 -16.47 -7.27
CA TYR A 22 -14.48 -15.09 -7.20
C TYR A 22 -15.01 -14.81 -5.80
N ILE A 23 -14.52 -13.76 -5.17
CA ILE A 23 -15.01 -13.29 -3.87
C ILE A 23 -16.16 -12.33 -4.12
N ASP A 24 -17.35 -12.73 -3.68
CA ASP A 24 -18.59 -12.00 -3.96
C ASP A 24 -18.66 -10.66 -3.22
N LYS A 25 -18.62 -9.57 -3.95
CA LYS A 25 -18.79 -8.18 -3.46
C LYS A 25 -20.10 -7.55 -3.93
N THR A 26 -20.98 -8.35 -4.55
CA THR A 26 -22.17 -7.82 -5.21
C THR A 26 -23.20 -7.21 -4.24
N GLU A 27 -23.22 -7.63 -2.97
CA GLU A 27 -24.02 -6.98 -1.93
C GLU A 27 -23.56 -5.52 -1.70
N LYS A 28 -22.24 -5.29 -1.62
CA LYS A 28 -21.69 -3.94 -1.45
C LYS A 28 -21.91 -3.08 -2.69
N ILE A 29 -21.82 -3.68 -3.88
CA ILE A 29 -22.16 -3.01 -5.15
C ILE A 29 -23.62 -2.57 -5.14
N HIS A 30 -24.54 -3.46 -4.75
CA HIS A 30 -25.97 -3.14 -4.66
C HIS A 30 -26.24 -1.99 -3.68
N GLN A 31 -25.68 -2.07 -2.47
CA GLN A 31 -25.79 -1.00 -1.47
C GLN A 31 -25.32 0.36 -2.02
N MET A 32 -24.18 0.38 -2.74
CA MET A 32 -23.61 1.58 -3.34
C MET A 32 -24.54 2.15 -4.43
N VAL A 33 -25.05 1.31 -5.34
CA VAL A 33 -25.94 1.73 -6.43
C VAL A 33 -27.29 2.23 -5.94
N ASP A 34 -27.76 1.69 -4.81
CA ASP A 34 -29.04 2.07 -4.19
C ASP A 34 -28.95 3.36 -3.37
N SER A 35 -27.79 3.60 -2.72
CA SER A 35 -27.63 4.73 -1.78
C SER A 35 -27.22 6.03 -2.44
N GLY A 36 -26.69 6.02 -3.67
CA GLY A 36 -26.21 7.23 -4.31
C GLY A 36 -25.91 7.11 -5.81
N LYS A 37 -25.13 8.06 -6.34
CA LYS A 37 -24.94 8.18 -7.77
C LYS A 37 -23.51 8.51 -8.19
N TYR A 38 -22.80 9.31 -7.42
CA TYR A 38 -21.45 9.82 -7.76
C TYR A 38 -20.47 9.37 -6.70
N TYR A 39 -19.56 8.46 -7.04
CA TYR A 39 -18.66 7.87 -6.09
C TYR A 39 -17.19 8.02 -6.49
N PHE A 40 -16.37 8.30 -5.50
CA PHE A 40 -14.92 8.24 -5.59
C PHE A 40 -14.38 7.15 -4.65
N LEU A 41 -13.54 6.25 -5.17
CA LEU A 41 -12.90 5.19 -4.40
C LEU A 41 -11.40 5.15 -4.67
N SER A 42 -10.59 5.46 -3.66
CA SER A 42 -9.16 5.20 -3.69
C SER A 42 -8.83 3.91 -2.92
N ARG A 43 -8.01 3.06 -3.56
CA ARG A 43 -7.40 1.87 -2.96
C ARG A 43 -6.02 1.65 -3.56
N PRO A 44 -5.08 1.05 -2.84
CA PRO A 44 -3.77 0.72 -3.40
C PRO A 44 -3.85 -0.13 -4.67
N ARG A 45 -2.75 -0.26 -5.38
CA ARG A 45 -2.64 -1.17 -6.52
C ARG A 45 -2.93 -2.61 -6.08
N ARG A 46 -3.51 -3.43 -6.98
CA ARG A 46 -3.80 -4.86 -6.75
C ARG A 46 -4.91 -5.17 -5.74
N PHE A 47 -5.74 -4.19 -5.38
CA PHE A 47 -6.90 -4.38 -4.49
C PHE A 47 -8.19 -4.77 -5.21
N GLY A 48 -8.17 -4.99 -6.54
CA GLY A 48 -9.34 -5.42 -7.30
C GLY A 48 -10.26 -4.29 -7.76
N LYS A 49 -9.80 -3.01 -7.81
CA LYS A 49 -10.60 -1.87 -8.31
C LYS A 49 -11.11 -2.09 -9.73
N SER A 50 -10.23 -2.48 -10.64
CA SER A 50 -10.58 -2.73 -12.06
C SER A 50 -11.58 -3.88 -12.20
N LEU A 51 -11.44 -4.95 -11.41
CA LEU A 51 -12.41 -6.05 -11.36
C LEU A 51 -13.76 -5.58 -10.79
N LEU A 52 -13.77 -4.73 -9.76
CA LEU A 52 -14.99 -4.12 -9.23
C LEU A 52 -15.73 -3.34 -10.32
N LEU A 53 -15.03 -2.49 -11.06
CA LEU A 53 -15.62 -1.73 -12.18
C LEU A 53 -16.09 -2.65 -13.31
N ASP A 54 -15.37 -3.72 -13.61
CA ASP A 54 -15.77 -4.68 -14.62
C ASP A 54 -17.02 -5.47 -14.20
N THR A 55 -17.10 -5.87 -12.94
CA THR A 55 -18.32 -6.48 -12.37
C THR A 55 -19.53 -5.55 -12.48
N ILE A 56 -19.35 -4.27 -12.15
CA ILE A 56 -20.41 -3.25 -12.30
C ILE A 56 -20.80 -3.05 -13.76
N SER A 57 -19.83 -3.05 -14.68
CA SER A 57 -20.08 -2.96 -16.12
C SER A 57 -20.96 -4.10 -16.62
N GLU A 58 -20.65 -5.34 -16.24
CA GLU A 58 -21.45 -6.52 -16.62
C GLU A 58 -22.85 -6.50 -15.97
N LEU A 59 -22.94 -5.97 -14.75
CA LEU A 59 -24.23 -5.82 -14.04
C LEU A 59 -25.17 -4.87 -14.79
N PHE A 60 -24.70 -3.68 -15.14
CA PHE A 60 -25.49 -2.68 -15.90
C PHE A 60 -25.75 -3.10 -17.35
N SER A 61 -24.87 -3.90 -17.95
CA SER A 61 -25.07 -4.48 -19.28
C SER A 61 -26.12 -5.60 -19.29
N GLY A 62 -26.57 -6.09 -18.12
CA GLY A 62 -27.60 -7.12 -18.00
C GLY A 62 -27.06 -8.55 -18.27
N SER A 63 -25.81 -8.82 -17.95
CA SER A 63 -25.13 -10.13 -18.16
C SER A 63 -25.51 -11.13 -17.07
N LYS A 64 -26.80 -11.40 -16.87
CA LYS A 64 -27.41 -12.17 -15.76
C LYS A 64 -26.68 -13.48 -15.44
N GLU A 65 -26.39 -14.27 -16.47
CA GLU A 65 -25.81 -15.61 -16.30
C GLU A 65 -24.43 -15.60 -15.59
N LEU A 66 -23.66 -14.52 -15.75
CA LEU A 66 -22.38 -14.37 -15.06
C LEU A 66 -22.53 -14.24 -13.54
N PHE A 67 -23.68 -13.79 -13.07
CA PHE A 67 -23.97 -13.56 -11.65
C PHE A 67 -24.64 -14.76 -10.97
N LYS A 68 -24.87 -15.85 -11.68
CA LYS A 68 -25.49 -17.04 -11.10
C LYS A 68 -24.72 -17.53 -9.87
N GLY A 69 -25.44 -17.70 -8.74
CA GLY A 69 -24.86 -18.12 -7.46
C GLY A 69 -24.19 -17.00 -6.66
N LEU A 70 -24.24 -15.73 -7.13
CA LEU A 70 -23.85 -14.56 -6.36
C LEU A 70 -25.04 -13.92 -5.69
N TRP A 71 -24.78 -13.18 -4.60
CA TRP A 71 -25.80 -12.56 -3.75
C TRP A 71 -26.83 -11.71 -4.53
N ILE A 72 -26.39 -11.02 -5.59
CA ILE A 72 -27.20 -10.07 -6.37
C ILE A 72 -28.13 -10.76 -7.37
N TYR A 73 -27.93 -12.05 -7.68
CA TYR A 73 -28.59 -12.73 -8.79
C TYR A 73 -30.12 -12.56 -8.80
N ASP A 74 -30.78 -12.72 -7.64
CA ASP A 74 -32.24 -12.61 -7.45
C ASP A 74 -32.69 -11.23 -6.97
N LYS A 75 -31.77 -10.27 -6.85
CA LYS A 75 -32.03 -8.94 -6.27
C LYS A 75 -31.89 -7.79 -7.28
N TRP A 76 -31.37 -8.09 -8.44
CA TRP A 76 -31.15 -7.08 -9.49
C TRP A 76 -32.23 -7.13 -10.56
N ASN A 77 -32.65 -5.93 -11.04
CA ASN A 77 -33.56 -5.84 -12.17
C ASN A 77 -32.79 -6.03 -13.50
N TRP A 78 -32.72 -7.26 -13.99
CA TRP A 78 -31.98 -7.63 -15.20
C TRP A 78 -32.60 -7.12 -16.51
N ASP A 79 -33.85 -6.67 -16.50
CA ASP A 79 -34.53 -6.10 -17.66
C ASP A 79 -34.12 -4.64 -17.88
N ALA A 80 -33.67 -3.95 -16.84
CA ALA A 80 -33.21 -2.57 -16.88
C ALA A 80 -31.73 -2.48 -17.26
N LYS A 81 -31.42 -2.56 -18.56
CA LYS A 81 -30.04 -2.40 -19.06
C LYS A 81 -29.69 -0.92 -19.21
N ASN A 82 -28.49 -0.54 -18.79
CA ASN A 82 -27.95 0.79 -18.93
C ASN A 82 -26.72 0.78 -19.84
N PRO A 83 -26.57 1.75 -20.75
CA PRO A 83 -25.31 1.91 -21.47
C PRO A 83 -24.17 2.18 -20.50
N VAL A 84 -23.01 1.55 -20.72
CA VAL A 84 -21.83 1.74 -19.87
C VAL A 84 -20.73 2.43 -20.64
N ILE A 85 -20.25 3.56 -20.16
CA ILE A 85 -19.08 4.27 -20.68
C ILE A 85 -17.90 3.94 -19.76
N ARG A 86 -16.84 3.33 -20.31
CA ARG A 86 -15.64 2.95 -19.54
C ARG A 86 -14.43 3.72 -20.06
N ILE A 87 -13.70 4.36 -19.14
CA ILE A 87 -12.42 5.01 -19.44
C ILE A 87 -11.39 4.47 -18.44
N SER A 88 -10.33 3.85 -18.94
CA SER A 88 -9.20 3.41 -18.11
C SER A 88 -7.94 4.16 -18.54
N PHE A 89 -7.36 4.92 -17.62
CA PHE A 89 -6.14 5.67 -17.92
C PHE A 89 -4.87 4.81 -17.91
N SER A 90 -4.98 3.50 -17.61
CA SER A 90 -3.84 2.59 -17.61
C SER A 90 -3.18 2.40 -18.97
N ASN A 91 -3.97 2.34 -20.04
CA ASN A 91 -3.54 1.83 -21.35
C ASN A 91 -3.97 2.69 -22.55
N ILE A 92 -4.30 3.96 -22.34
CA ILE A 92 -4.78 4.84 -23.44
C ILE A 92 -3.67 5.58 -24.21
N GLY A 93 -2.39 5.22 -23.96
CA GLY A 93 -1.27 5.80 -24.73
C GLY A 93 -0.92 7.26 -24.37
N THR A 94 -1.20 7.69 -23.16
CA THR A 94 -0.95 9.07 -22.68
C THR A 94 0.48 9.56 -22.93
N GLY A 95 1.46 8.67 -22.80
CA GLY A 95 2.88 9.00 -23.01
C GLY A 95 3.27 9.20 -24.47
N THR A 96 2.58 8.55 -25.41
CA THR A 96 2.93 8.56 -26.83
C THR A 96 2.17 9.60 -27.65
N ILE A 97 0.87 9.74 -27.43
CA ILE A 97 0.00 10.61 -28.22
C ILE A 97 -0.55 11.82 -27.45
N GLY A 98 -0.18 11.94 -26.17
CA GLY A 98 -0.68 12.97 -25.25
C GLY A 98 -2.08 12.69 -24.72
N LEU A 99 -2.40 13.29 -23.56
CA LEU A 99 -3.62 12.94 -22.80
C LEU A 99 -4.92 13.26 -23.57
N GLN A 100 -5.00 14.41 -24.24
CA GLN A 100 -6.23 14.78 -24.99
C GLN A 100 -6.54 13.77 -26.10
N ASN A 101 -5.55 13.37 -26.90
CA ASN A 101 -5.75 12.41 -27.99
C ASN A 101 -6.06 11.00 -27.44
N ALA A 102 -5.43 10.63 -26.33
CA ALA A 102 -5.70 9.39 -25.62
C ALA A 102 -7.17 9.32 -25.15
N ILE A 103 -7.69 10.42 -24.56
CA ILE A 103 -9.10 10.53 -24.17
C ILE A 103 -10.01 10.43 -25.40
N LYS A 104 -9.70 11.14 -26.48
CA LYS A 104 -10.51 11.07 -27.75
C LYS A 104 -10.59 9.62 -28.22
N GLY A 105 -9.46 8.91 -28.27
CA GLY A 105 -9.43 7.49 -28.68
C GLY A 105 -10.36 6.64 -27.80
N ALA A 106 -10.26 6.74 -26.48
CA ALA A 106 -11.13 6.00 -25.55
C ALA A 106 -12.62 6.35 -25.71
N LEU A 107 -12.96 7.63 -26.00
CA LEU A 107 -14.34 8.03 -26.24
C LEU A 107 -14.87 7.47 -27.56
N HIS A 108 -14.08 7.44 -28.63
CA HIS A 108 -14.47 6.83 -29.92
C HIS A 108 -14.66 5.31 -29.80
N GLU A 109 -13.82 4.60 -29.06
CA GLU A 109 -14.01 3.17 -28.77
C GLU A 109 -15.32 2.90 -28.04
N ASN A 110 -15.66 3.71 -27.03
CA ASN A 110 -16.96 3.63 -26.37
C ASN A 110 -18.12 3.92 -27.30
N ALA A 111 -17.99 4.95 -28.16
CA ALA A 111 -19.02 5.31 -29.14
C ALA A 111 -19.27 4.17 -30.13
N GLN A 112 -18.22 3.55 -30.67
CA GLN A 112 -18.32 2.39 -31.54
C GLN A 112 -19.04 1.22 -30.85
N ARG A 113 -18.65 0.88 -29.62
CA ARG A 113 -19.27 -0.19 -28.83
C ARG A 113 -20.75 0.07 -28.52
N LEU A 114 -21.10 1.32 -28.27
CA LEU A 114 -22.48 1.75 -27.98
C LEU A 114 -23.28 2.09 -29.25
N GLN A 115 -22.67 1.99 -30.45
CA GLN A 115 -23.28 2.33 -31.73
C GLN A 115 -23.79 3.78 -31.76
N VAL A 116 -22.98 4.70 -31.24
CA VAL A 116 -23.25 6.15 -31.20
C VAL A 116 -22.30 6.84 -32.17
N GLU A 117 -22.86 7.67 -33.07
CA GLU A 117 -22.06 8.51 -33.94
C GLU A 117 -21.70 9.83 -33.25
N LEU A 118 -20.41 10.19 -33.24
CA LEU A 118 -19.90 11.44 -32.65
C LEU A 118 -19.53 12.41 -33.75
N THR A 119 -19.90 13.67 -33.60
CA THR A 119 -19.71 14.73 -34.60
C THR A 119 -18.76 15.83 -34.12
N THR A 120 -18.61 16.03 -32.84
CA THR A 120 -17.69 17.01 -32.24
C THR A 120 -16.25 16.53 -32.29
N THR A 121 -15.27 17.43 -32.11
CA THR A 121 -13.84 17.12 -32.20
C THR A 121 -13.04 17.42 -30.91
N ALA A 122 -13.55 18.32 -30.08
CA ALA A 122 -12.93 18.63 -28.79
C ALA A 122 -13.21 17.52 -27.76
N TYR A 123 -12.22 17.06 -27.04
CA TYR A 123 -12.31 15.88 -26.17
C TYR A 123 -13.41 16.00 -25.10
N ASP A 124 -13.59 17.18 -24.51
CA ASP A 124 -14.63 17.49 -23.55
C ASP A 124 -16.03 17.47 -24.18
N GLN A 125 -16.20 18.06 -25.35
CA GLN A 125 -17.46 18.05 -26.09
C GLN A 125 -17.79 16.65 -26.61
N LEU A 126 -16.80 15.88 -27.08
CA LEU A 126 -16.97 14.46 -27.41
C LEU A 126 -17.55 13.67 -26.25
N PHE A 127 -17.05 13.91 -25.01
CA PHE A 127 -17.55 13.23 -23.82
C PHE A 127 -19.00 13.61 -23.52
N LYS A 128 -19.34 14.89 -23.60
CA LYS A 128 -20.72 15.38 -23.43
C LYS A 128 -21.67 14.76 -24.46
N GLU A 129 -21.27 14.78 -25.72
CA GLU A 129 -22.04 14.23 -26.83
C GLU A 129 -22.27 12.72 -26.65
N LEU A 130 -21.22 11.97 -26.28
CA LEU A 130 -21.32 10.54 -26.02
C LEU A 130 -22.31 10.22 -24.89
N ILE A 131 -22.22 10.92 -23.76
CA ILE A 131 -23.16 10.74 -22.63
C ILE A 131 -24.59 11.00 -23.09
N THR A 132 -24.85 12.14 -23.72
CA THR A 132 -26.20 12.55 -24.14
C THR A 132 -26.78 11.59 -25.16
N LYS A 133 -26.01 11.17 -26.18
CA LYS A 133 -26.50 10.25 -27.21
C LYS A 133 -26.68 8.82 -26.69
N ALA A 134 -25.78 8.34 -25.80
CA ALA A 134 -25.90 7.02 -25.19
C ALA A 134 -27.10 6.94 -24.23
N ALA A 135 -27.46 8.06 -23.59
CA ALA A 135 -28.58 8.12 -22.61
C ALA A 135 -29.98 8.15 -23.23
N GLN A 136 -30.13 8.12 -24.56
CA GLN A 136 -31.44 8.28 -25.24
C GLN A 136 -32.51 7.29 -24.80
N LYS A 137 -32.13 6.06 -24.44
CA LYS A 137 -33.07 5.02 -23.95
C LYS A 137 -33.05 4.89 -22.46
N ASN A 138 -31.88 4.79 -21.89
CA ASN A 138 -31.66 4.63 -20.43
C ASN A 138 -30.43 5.43 -20.01
N LYS A 139 -30.44 6.00 -18.78
CA LYS A 139 -29.30 6.72 -18.21
C LYS A 139 -28.05 5.89 -18.25
N VAL A 140 -26.89 6.53 -18.47
CA VAL A 140 -25.60 5.85 -18.59
C VAL A 140 -24.94 5.56 -17.23
N ALA A 141 -24.21 4.47 -17.14
CA ALA A 141 -23.23 4.23 -16.08
C ALA A 141 -21.84 4.62 -16.61
N ILE A 142 -21.13 5.47 -15.87
CA ILE A 142 -19.78 5.94 -16.24
C ILE A 142 -18.78 5.39 -15.23
N LEU A 143 -17.80 4.63 -15.72
CA LEU A 143 -16.80 3.94 -14.93
C LEU A 143 -15.41 4.40 -15.37
N ILE A 144 -14.71 5.11 -14.48
CA ILE A 144 -13.38 5.68 -14.76
C ILE A 144 -12.37 5.02 -13.84
N ASP A 145 -11.42 4.30 -14.44
CA ASP A 145 -10.35 3.59 -13.71
C ASP A 145 -9.02 4.32 -13.84
N GLU A 146 -8.24 4.29 -12.72
CA GLU A 146 -6.92 4.92 -12.60
C GLU A 146 -6.91 6.40 -13.03
N TYR A 147 -7.92 7.17 -12.57
CA TYR A 147 -8.11 8.58 -12.93
C TYR A 147 -6.88 9.46 -12.69
N ASP A 148 -6.05 9.07 -11.76
CA ASP A 148 -4.88 9.78 -11.27
C ASP A 148 -3.57 9.39 -11.99
N LYS A 149 -3.58 8.34 -12.80
CA LYS A 149 -2.40 7.87 -13.52
C LYS A 149 -1.76 8.93 -14.42
N PRO A 150 -2.52 9.76 -15.17
CA PRO A 150 -1.94 10.85 -15.96
C PRO A 150 -1.20 11.92 -15.15
N LEU A 151 -1.33 11.92 -13.82
CA LEU A 151 -0.61 12.81 -12.91
C LEU A 151 0.54 12.08 -12.22
N ILE A 152 0.28 10.89 -11.69
CA ILE A 152 1.28 10.09 -10.95
C ILE A 152 2.48 9.72 -11.82
N ASP A 153 2.25 9.37 -13.08
CA ASP A 153 3.31 8.99 -14.02
C ASP A 153 4.25 10.17 -14.38
N TYR A 154 3.90 11.40 -14.01
CA TYR A 154 4.66 12.62 -14.30
C TYR A 154 5.04 13.42 -13.03
N LEU A 155 5.11 12.77 -11.86
CA LEU A 155 5.51 13.46 -10.62
C LEU A 155 6.97 13.97 -10.63
N ASP A 156 7.79 13.45 -11.52
CA ASP A 156 9.14 13.94 -11.82
C ASP A 156 9.19 15.06 -12.89
N ASN A 157 8.04 15.34 -13.55
CA ASN A 157 7.86 16.37 -14.56
C ASN A 157 6.63 17.25 -14.24
N ILE A 158 6.77 18.12 -13.26
CA ILE A 158 5.69 18.99 -12.74
C ILE A 158 4.94 19.76 -13.83
N PRO A 159 5.59 20.44 -14.81
CA PRO A 159 4.88 21.13 -15.89
C PRO A 159 3.91 20.21 -16.66
N ARG A 160 4.33 18.97 -16.93
CA ARG A 160 3.49 17.99 -17.64
C ARG A 160 2.33 17.50 -16.77
N ALA A 161 2.57 17.25 -15.51
CA ALA A 161 1.53 16.88 -14.54
C ALA A 161 0.46 17.98 -14.43
N GLU A 162 0.86 19.26 -14.39
CA GLU A 162 -0.05 20.39 -14.35
C GLU A 162 -0.86 20.56 -15.64
N GLU A 163 -0.26 20.37 -16.81
CA GLU A 163 -1.00 20.35 -18.10
C GLU A 163 -2.08 19.24 -18.06
N ASN A 164 -1.71 18.03 -17.64
CA ASN A 164 -2.63 16.91 -17.54
C ASN A 164 -3.74 17.18 -16.51
N ARG A 165 -3.44 17.85 -15.40
CA ARG A 165 -4.42 18.25 -14.37
C ARG A 165 -5.51 19.15 -14.97
N ILE A 166 -5.13 20.13 -15.78
CA ILE A 166 -6.07 21.04 -16.44
C ILE A 166 -6.97 20.27 -17.41
N ILE A 167 -6.40 19.35 -18.19
CA ILE A 167 -7.15 18.52 -19.13
C ILE A 167 -8.20 17.67 -18.40
N LEU A 168 -7.80 17.00 -17.30
CA LEU A 168 -8.71 16.19 -16.49
C LEU A 168 -9.80 17.03 -15.84
N LYS A 169 -9.46 18.21 -15.30
CA LYS A 169 -10.44 19.13 -14.72
C LYS A 169 -11.54 19.50 -15.73
N ASN A 170 -11.15 19.86 -16.96
CA ASN A 170 -12.09 20.20 -18.04
C ASN A 170 -12.95 18.99 -18.43
N LEU A 171 -12.37 17.79 -18.47
CA LEU A 171 -13.12 16.56 -18.79
C LEU A 171 -14.19 16.28 -17.73
N TYR A 172 -13.84 16.39 -16.44
CA TYR A 172 -14.75 16.06 -15.34
C TYR A 172 -15.80 17.15 -15.09
N SER A 173 -15.56 18.41 -15.48
CA SER A 173 -16.55 19.48 -15.35
C SER A 173 -17.83 19.20 -16.15
N ILE A 174 -17.73 18.46 -17.25
CA ILE A 174 -18.85 18.03 -18.09
C ILE A 174 -19.86 17.16 -17.34
N LEU A 175 -19.41 16.37 -16.39
CA LEU A 175 -20.25 15.43 -15.65
C LEU A 175 -21.34 16.11 -14.81
N LYS A 176 -21.09 17.34 -14.37
CA LYS A 176 -22.09 18.16 -13.65
C LYS A 176 -23.26 18.52 -14.55
N ASP A 177 -22.98 18.97 -15.76
CA ASP A 177 -24.00 19.36 -16.72
C ASP A 177 -24.80 18.16 -17.26
N ALA A 178 -24.19 16.98 -17.27
CA ALA A 178 -24.78 15.73 -17.75
C ALA A 178 -25.57 14.96 -16.68
N ASP A 179 -25.79 15.53 -15.49
CA ASP A 179 -26.40 14.84 -14.33
C ASP A 179 -27.68 14.09 -14.68
N LYS A 180 -28.59 14.69 -15.43
CA LYS A 180 -29.88 14.08 -15.81
C LYS A 180 -29.74 12.77 -16.60
N ASP A 181 -28.62 12.62 -17.33
CA ASP A 181 -28.32 11.50 -18.23
C ASP A 181 -27.51 10.39 -17.55
N ILE A 182 -26.97 10.64 -16.38
CA ILE A 182 -26.13 9.69 -15.63
C ILE A 182 -26.99 8.90 -14.61
N ARG A 183 -26.82 7.57 -14.59
CA ARG A 183 -27.37 6.66 -13.57
C ARG A 183 -26.39 6.43 -12.42
N LEU A 184 -25.11 6.26 -12.78
CA LEU A 184 -24.02 6.01 -11.85
C LEU A 184 -22.72 6.56 -12.41
N LEU A 185 -21.93 7.19 -11.57
CA LEU A 185 -20.52 7.55 -11.84
C LEU A 185 -19.63 6.97 -10.77
N ILE A 186 -18.60 6.22 -11.16
CA ILE A 186 -17.55 5.76 -10.25
C ILE A 186 -16.20 6.16 -10.83
N LEU A 187 -15.42 6.84 -10.00
CA LEU A 187 -14.02 7.17 -10.23
C LEU A 187 -13.16 6.34 -9.30
N THR A 188 -12.19 5.60 -9.85
CA THR A 188 -11.21 4.85 -9.04
C THR A 188 -9.80 5.30 -9.31
N GLY A 189 -8.96 5.24 -8.29
CA GLY A 189 -7.53 5.56 -8.37
C GLY A 189 -6.72 5.03 -7.20
N VAL A 190 -5.47 5.40 -7.14
CA VAL A 190 -4.57 5.11 -6.02
C VAL A 190 -4.55 6.30 -5.07
N SER A 191 -4.38 7.52 -5.60
CA SER A 191 -4.26 8.74 -4.81
C SER A 191 -5.61 9.44 -4.62
N ARG A 192 -5.66 10.25 -3.57
CA ARG A 192 -6.73 11.23 -3.29
C ARG A 192 -6.20 12.62 -3.65
N PHE A 193 -5.91 12.87 -4.93
CA PHE A 193 -5.55 14.23 -5.35
C PHE A 193 -6.63 15.19 -4.88
N SER A 194 -6.22 16.26 -4.22
CA SER A 194 -7.13 17.15 -3.51
C SER A 194 -8.38 17.42 -4.34
N LYS A 195 -9.55 17.14 -3.77
CA LYS A 195 -10.88 17.40 -4.37
C LYS A 195 -10.96 18.81 -4.96
N VAL A 196 -10.18 19.74 -4.39
CA VAL A 196 -10.16 21.14 -4.76
C VAL A 196 -9.55 21.41 -6.14
N SER A 197 -8.68 20.53 -6.66
CA SER A 197 -7.97 20.85 -7.90
C SER A 197 -8.56 20.21 -9.17
N ILE A 198 -9.03 18.96 -9.09
CA ILE A 198 -9.55 18.23 -10.28
C ILE A 198 -11.08 18.15 -10.26
N PHE A 199 -11.66 17.98 -9.07
CA PHE A 199 -13.10 17.78 -8.88
C PHE A 199 -13.82 19.01 -8.30
N SER A 200 -13.22 20.20 -8.42
CA SER A 200 -13.81 21.44 -7.87
C SER A 200 -15.24 21.71 -8.35
N ASP A 201 -15.56 21.24 -9.54
CA ASP A 201 -16.86 21.41 -10.18
C ASP A 201 -17.83 20.25 -9.89
N LEU A 202 -17.36 19.12 -9.33
CA LEU A 202 -18.14 17.94 -8.94
C LEU A 202 -18.42 17.91 -7.44
N ASN A 203 -19.21 18.90 -6.96
CA ASN A 203 -19.52 19.02 -5.51
C ASN A 203 -20.37 17.88 -4.95
N ASN A 204 -20.99 17.08 -5.78
CA ASN A 204 -21.83 15.93 -5.47
C ASN A 204 -21.05 14.59 -5.45
N LEU A 205 -19.75 14.62 -5.64
CA LEU A 205 -18.90 13.42 -5.61
C LEU A 205 -18.69 12.96 -4.15
N GLU A 206 -19.27 11.81 -3.80
CA GLU A 206 -19.11 11.16 -2.51
C GLU A 206 -17.81 10.36 -2.48
N ASP A 207 -16.90 10.73 -1.57
CA ASP A 207 -15.67 9.98 -1.34
C ASP A 207 -15.94 8.86 -0.33
N ILE A 208 -16.01 7.63 -0.83
CA ILE A 208 -16.21 6.44 -0.01
C ILE A 208 -14.90 5.79 0.45
N THR A 209 -13.76 6.42 0.21
CA THR A 209 -12.42 5.87 0.56
C THR A 209 -12.31 5.54 2.03
N LEU A 210 -12.68 6.49 2.93
CA LEU A 210 -12.63 6.28 4.37
C LEU A 210 -13.98 5.85 4.97
N SER A 211 -14.97 5.50 4.13
CA SER A 211 -16.28 5.06 4.60
C SER A 211 -16.21 3.71 5.28
N LYS A 212 -16.73 3.63 6.51
CA LYS A 212 -16.86 2.37 7.25
C LYS A 212 -17.79 1.36 6.57
N HIS A 213 -18.76 1.84 5.78
CA HIS A 213 -19.71 1.00 5.07
C HIS A 213 -19.12 0.31 3.85
N PHE A 214 -18.07 0.92 3.25
CA PHE A 214 -17.39 0.45 2.05
C PHE A 214 -15.93 0.06 2.31
N ASN A 215 -15.54 -0.13 3.57
CA ASN A 215 -14.17 -0.52 3.94
C ASN A 215 -13.72 -1.82 3.24
N ASN A 216 -14.64 -2.78 3.10
CA ASN A 216 -14.41 -4.10 2.52
C ASN A 216 -14.97 -4.30 1.10
N ILE A 217 -15.35 -3.22 0.38
CA ILE A 217 -15.81 -3.30 -1.02
C ILE A 217 -14.73 -3.83 -1.96
N ALA A 218 -13.48 -3.63 -1.58
CA ALA A 218 -12.27 -4.18 -2.20
C ALA A 218 -11.39 -4.83 -1.12
N GLY A 219 -10.57 -5.81 -1.49
CA GLY A 219 -9.86 -6.62 -0.52
C GLY A 219 -10.63 -7.88 -0.12
N ILE A 220 -10.04 -8.75 0.68
CA ILE A 220 -10.62 -9.99 1.18
C ILE A 220 -10.68 -9.92 2.70
N THR A 221 -11.84 -10.12 3.31
CA THR A 221 -11.99 -10.16 4.78
C THR A 221 -11.55 -11.51 5.35
N GLN A 222 -11.37 -11.60 6.67
CA GLN A 222 -11.06 -12.86 7.34
C GLN A 222 -12.18 -13.91 7.10
N HIS A 223 -13.43 -13.49 7.20
CA HIS A 223 -14.58 -14.37 6.95
C HIS A 223 -14.61 -14.89 5.51
N GLU A 224 -14.33 -14.02 4.53
CA GLU A 224 -14.27 -14.42 3.12
C GLU A 224 -13.10 -15.37 2.85
N LEU A 225 -11.95 -15.20 3.52
CA LEU A 225 -10.85 -16.14 3.47
C LEU A 225 -11.29 -17.52 3.97
N GLU A 226 -11.84 -17.60 5.17
CA GLU A 226 -12.24 -18.88 5.80
C GLU A 226 -13.35 -19.57 5.03
N THR A 227 -14.30 -18.81 4.46
CA THR A 227 -15.43 -19.36 3.70
C THR A 227 -15.01 -19.83 2.31
N ASN A 228 -14.22 -19.02 1.59
CA ASN A 228 -13.90 -19.32 0.19
C ASN A 228 -12.67 -20.18 0.01
N PHE A 229 -11.82 -20.37 1.02
CA PHE A 229 -10.57 -21.13 0.94
C PHE A 229 -10.48 -22.22 2.02
N SER A 230 -11.64 -22.74 2.47
CA SER A 230 -11.69 -23.75 3.52
C SER A 230 -10.87 -25.01 3.18
N GLU A 231 -10.91 -25.47 1.94
CA GLU A 231 -10.16 -26.65 1.48
C GLU A 231 -8.64 -26.43 1.54
N GLU A 232 -8.17 -25.26 1.08
CA GLU A 232 -6.76 -24.88 1.16
C GLU A 232 -6.29 -24.76 2.61
N LEU A 233 -7.12 -24.17 3.47
CA LEU A 233 -6.79 -24.02 4.90
C LEU A 233 -6.74 -25.34 5.66
N GLU A 234 -7.34 -26.42 5.14
CA GLU A 234 -7.18 -27.79 5.68
C GLU A 234 -5.94 -28.50 5.12
N THR A 235 -5.53 -28.23 3.89
CA THR A 235 -4.42 -28.95 3.25
C THR A 235 -3.06 -28.29 3.47
N LEU A 236 -2.99 -26.97 3.46
CA LEU A 236 -1.75 -26.18 3.60
C LEU A 236 -0.95 -26.46 4.89
N PRO A 237 -1.57 -26.74 6.06
CA PRO A 237 -0.80 -27.12 7.26
C PRO A 237 0.13 -28.30 7.03
N GLY A 238 -0.35 -29.33 6.32
CA GLY A 238 0.47 -30.49 5.96
C GLY A 238 1.61 -30.18 5.00
N VAL A 239 1.35 -29.31 4.00
CA VAL A 239 2.37 -28.88 3.02
C VAL A 239 3.47 -28.05 3.68
N LEU A 240 3.08 -27.13 4.59
CA LEU A 240 4.00 -26.21 5.25
C LEU A 240 4.60 -26.76 6.56
N CYS A 241 4.21 -27.96 6.98
CA CYS A 241 4.63 -28.58 8.23
C CYS A 241 4.40 -27.70 9.47
N ILE A 242 3.23 -27.05 9.56
CA ILE A 242 2.81 -26.19 10.68
C ILE A 242 1.37 -26.52 11.11
N GLU A 243 1.00 -26.14 12.33
CA GLU A 243 -0.37 -26.28 12.80
C GLU A 243 -1.33 -25.28 12.11
N LYS A 244 -2.60 -25.67 11.97
CA LYS A 244 -3.62 -24.83 11.30
C LYS A 244 -3.77 -23.44 11.95
N LEU A 245 -3.73 -23.36 13.28
CA LEU A 245 -3.79 -22.08 13.97
C LEU A 245 -2.59 -21.18 13.62
N GLN A 246 -1.39 -21.76 13.60
CA GLN A 246 -0.17 -21.06 13.20
C GLN A 246 -0.21 -20.62 11.72
N LEU A 247 -0.82 -21.43 10.83
CA LEU A 247 -1.03 -21.04 9.44
C LEU A 247 -1.89 -19.77 9.34
N LEU A 248 -3.03 -19.72 10.04
CA LEU A 248 -3.94 -18.58 10.03
C LEU A 248 -3.28 -17.31 10.59
N GLU A 249 -2.54 -17.45 11.68
CA GLU A 249 -1.76 -16.35 12.27
C GLU A 249 -0.69 -15.83 11.29
N ASN A 250 0.03 -16.74 10.64
CA ASN A 250 1.05 -16.39 9.66
C ASN A 250 0.44 -15.70 8.42
N ILE A 251 -0.68 -16.21 7.88
CA ILE A 251 -1.38 -15.58 6.74
C ILE A 251 -1.81 -14.16 7.14
N LYS A 252 -2.33 -14.00 8.36
CA LYS A 252 -2.75 -12.70 8.88
C LYS A 252 -1.58 -11.72 9.05
N ASP A 253 -0.47 -12.18 9.65
CA ASP A 253 0.75 -11.37 9.83
C ASP A 253 1.35 -10.93 8.48
N TRP A 254 1.37 -11.82 7.49
CA TRP A 254 1.97 -11.55 6.20
C TRP A 254 1.13 -10.67 5.29
N TYR A 255 -0.21 -10.86 5.21
CA TYR A 255 -1.02 -10.31 4.10
C TYR A 255 -2.26 -9.53 4.51
N ASN A 256 -2.67 -9.56 5.80
CA ASN A 256 -3.81 -8.81 6.30
C ASN A 256 -3.40 -7.38 6.70
N GLY A 257 -4.29 -6.69 7.40
CA GLY A 257 -4.02 -5.47 8.15
C GLY A 257 -4.36 -4.18 7.44
N TYR A 258 -4.82 -4.22 6.20
CA TYR A 258 -5.30 -3.01 5.52
C TYR A 258 -6.66 -2.57 6.04
N SER A 259 -6.76 -1.31 6.44
CA SER A 259 -8.01 -0.70 6.90
C SER A 259 -8.06 0.77 6.51
N TRP A 260 -9.24 1.24 6.14
CA TRP A 260 -9.53 2.65 5.84
C TRP A 260 -10.45 3.29 6.87
N ALA A 261 -10.98 2.50 7.80
CA ALA A 261 -11.87 2.94 8.86
C ALA A 261 -11.36 2.62 10.28
N GLY A 262 -10.18 2.00 10.40
CA GLY A 262 -9.50 1.72 11.67
C GLY A 262 -10.09 0.58 12.52
N LYS A 263 -11.05 -0.20 12.02
CA LYS A 263 -11.69 -1.30 12.77
C LYS A 263 -11.57 -2.64 12.07
N GLU A 264 -12.20 -2.78 10.90
CA GLU A 264 -12.15 -3.99 10.10
C GLU A 264 -10.90 -3.97 9.20
N THR A 265 -10.20 -5.08 9.10
CA THR A 265 -9.04 -5.23 8.22
C THR A 265 -9.32 -6.19 7.08
N VAL A 266 -8.65 -5.97 5.94
CA VAL A 266 -8.72 -6.83 4.76
C VAL A 266 -7.33 -7.24 4.30
N TYR A 267 -7.28 -8.40 3.65
CA TYR A 267 -6.13 -8.92 2.94
C TYR A 267 -5.97 -8.22 1.59
N ASN A 268 -4.72 -8.03 1.16
CA ASN A 268 -4.44 -7.73 -0.24
C ASN A 268 -4.81 -8.96 -1.10
N PRO A 269 -5.74 -8.84 -2.06
CA PRO A 269 -6.17 -10.00 -2.87
C PRO A 269 -5.04 -10.62 -3.67
N PHE A 270 -4.16 -9.80 -4.24
CA PHE A 270 -3.05 -10.30 -5.06
C PHE A 270 -2.07 -11.14 -4.24
N SER A 271 -1.66 -10.64 -3.07
CA SER A 271 -0.73 -11.36 -2.19
C SER A 271 -1.35 -12.64 -1.64
N LEU A 272 -2.61 -12.58 -1.19
CA LEU A 272 -3.29 -13.75 -0.66
C LEU A 272 -3.50 -14.84 -1.71
N LEU A 273 -3.98 -14.48 -2.91
CA LEU A 273 -4.17 -15.44 -4.00
C LEU A 273 -2.85 -16.02 -4.52
N SER A 274 -1.78 -15.21 -4.52
CA SER A 274 -0.45 -15.69 -4.86
C SER A 274 0.08 -16.67 -3.82
N PHE A 275 -0.14 -16.41 -2.52
CA PHE A 275 0.18 -17.34 -1.45
C PHE A 275 -0.58 -18.68 -1.62
N MET A 276 -1.89 -18.62 -1.89
CA MET A 276 -2.71 -19.84 -2.11
C MET A 276 -2.23 -20.67 -3.30
N LYS A 277 -1.68 -20.02 -4.32
CA LYS A 277 -1.14 -20.68 -5.51
C LYS A 277 0.26 -21.25 -5.30
N GLU A 278 1.14 -20.49 -4.68
CA GLU A 278 2.57 -20.83 -4.55
C GLU A 278 2.87 -21.62 -3.26
N GLU A 279 1.90 -21.69 -2.34
CA GLU A 279 2.00 -22.41 -1.05
C GLU A 279 3.25 -22.00 -0.24
N ALA A 280 3.68 -20.74 -0.37
CA ALA A 280 4.87 -20.22 0.27
C ALA A 280 4.70 -18.75 0.69
N PHE A 281 5.16 -18.40 1.89
CA PHE A 281 5.17 -17.01 2.35
C PHE A 281 6.27 -16.21 1.65
N ARG A 282 5.89 -15.22 0.83
CA ARG A 282 6.80 -14.37 0.05
C ARG A 282 6.26 -12.96 -0.09
N ASN A 283 7.11 -12.03 -0.52
CA ASN A 283 6.75 -10.66 -0.87
C ASN A 283 6.20 -10.60 -2.30
N PHE A 284 4.91 -10.82 -2.49
CA PHE A 284 4.28 -10.85 -3.81
C PHE A 284 3.91 -9.46 -4.33
N TRP A 285 3.31 -8.63 -3.47
CA TRP A 285 2.77 -7.33 -3.88
C TRP A 285 3.86 -6.37 -4.36
N PHE A 286 4.95 -6.29 -3.62
CA PHE A 286 6.04 -5.37 -3.90
C PHE A 286 6.77 -5.70 -5.21
N ALA A 287 6.88 -6.98 -5.56
CA ALA A 287 7.51 -7.42 -6.80
C ALA A 287 6.81 -6.88 -8.07
N THR A 288 5.58 -6.36 -7.96
CA THR A 288 4.78 -5.89 -9.09
C THR A 288 4.97 -4.40 -9.43
N GLY A 289 5.80 -3.68 -8.73
CA GLY A 289 6.13 -2.27 -9.01
C GLY A 289 6.34 -1.43 -7.78
N SER A 290 7.57 -1.41 -7.27
CA SER A 290 8.01 -0.37 -6.33
C SER A 290 8.08 0.95 -7.07
N PRO A 291 7.41 2.02 -6.62
CA PRO A 291 7.66 3.32 -7.19
C PRO A 291 9.05 3.77 -6.74
N SER A 292 10.04 3.63 -7.62
CA SER A 292 11.40 4.18 -7.41
C SER A 292 11.35 5.65 -6.99
N PHE A 293 10.37 6.40 -7.52
CA PHE A 293 10.06 7.75 -7.09
C PHE A 293 9.83 7.85 -5.57
N LEU A 294 9.00 6.97 -4.97
CA LEU A 294 8.70 7.01 -3.54
C LEU A 294 9.96 6.76 -2.70
N VAL A 295 10.72 5.74 -3.02
CA VAL A 295 11.98 5.41 -2.33
C VAL A 295 12.98 6.56 -2.43
N ASN A 296 13.11 7.18 -3.62
CA ASN A 296 13.97 8.34 -3.83
C ASN A 296 13.50 9.57 -3.06
N LEU A 297 12.19 9.80 -2.98
CA LEU A 297 11.60 10.88 -2.18
C LEU A 297 11.95 10.71 -0.70
N LEU A 298 11.73 9.52 -0.14
CA LEU A 298 12.02 9.20 1.26
C LEU A 298 13.51 9.33 1.56
N LYS A 299 14.38 8.82 0.68
CA LYS A 299 15.84 8.98 0.77
C LYS A 299 16.22 10.45 0.79
N LYS A 300 15.69 11.28 -0.13
CA LYS A 300 15.95 12.72 -0.21
C LYS A 300 15.51 13.46 1.04
N LYS A 301 14.36 13.10 1.61
CA LYS A 301 13.84 13.70 2.84
C LYS A 301 14.45 13.14 4.11
N LYS A 302 15.25 12.08 4.03
CA LYS A 302 15.81 11.31 5.15
C LYS A 302 14.72 10.77 6.09
N GLU A 303 13.55 10.43 5.54
CA GLU A 303 12.42 9.87 6.27
C GLU A 303 12.46 8.34 6.16
N TYR A 304 12.45 7.65 7.29
CA TYR A 304 12.67 6.20 7.34
C TYR A 304 11.84 5.47 8.41
N ASN A 305 11.27 6.20 9.39
CA ASN A 305 10.40 5.62 10.42
C ASN A 305 8.96 6.09 10.23
N PHE A 306 8.08 5.15 9.96
CA PHE A 306 6.66 5.39 9.70
C PHE A 306 5.75 4.58 10.65
N GLU A 307 6.27 4.11 11.78
CA GLU A 307 5.48 3.45 12.80
C GLU A 307 4.71 4.48 13.65
N ASN A 308 3.43 4.25 13.88
CA ASN A 308 2.54 5.08 14.72
C ASN A 308 2.49 6.57 14.32
N VAL A 309 2.56 6.86 13.02
CA VAL A 309 2.47 8.23 12.50
C VAL A 309 1.04 8.76 12.68
N ARG A 310 0.90 9.99 13.17
CA ARG A 310 -0.41 10.63 13.37
C ARG A 310 -0.70 11.62 12.25
N GLU A 311 -1.88 11.48 11.63
CA GLU A 311 -2.33 12.31 10.51
C GLU A 311 -3.79 12.69 10.64
N SER A 312 -4.16 13.87 10.15
CA SER A 312 -5.56 14.31 10.07
C SER A 312 -6.23 13.83 8.77
N ASP A 313 -7.58 13.86 8.72
CA ASP A 313 -8.33 13.59 7.49
C ASP A 313 -7.95 14.53 6.35
N ILE A 314 -7.73 15.80 6.67
CA ILE A 314 -7.29 16.82 5.70
C ILE A 314 -5.94 16.43 5.09
N SER A 315 -4.99 16.00 5.92
CA SER A 315 -3.67 15.55 5.47
C SER A 315 -3.79 14.30 4.60
N LEU A 316 -4.53 13.30 5.04
CA LEU A 316 -4.76 12.06 4.28
C LEU A 316 -5.50 12.28 2.95
N GLY A 317 -6.30 13.34 2.86
CA GLY A 317 -7.03 13.74 1.66
C GLY A 317 -6.26 14.71 0.75
N SER A 318 -5.09 15.19 1.17
CA SER A 318 -4.31 16.16 0.41
C SER A 318 -3.10 15.48 -0.25
N PHE A 319 -2.99 15.62 -1.55
CA PHE A 319 -1.78 15.32 -2.27
C PHE A 319 -1.40 16.54 -3.11
N GLN A 320 -0.24 17.11 -2.82
CA GLN A 320 0.33 18.23 -3.58
C GLN A 320 1.45 17.68 -4.46
N ILE A 321 1.35 17.93 -5.76
CA ILE A 321 2.33 17.45 -6.74
C ILE A 321 3.70 18.09 -6.48
N GLU A 322 3.72 19.39 -6.09
CA GLU A 322 4.93 20.17 -5.93
C GLU A 322 5.72 19.81 -4.67
N ASN A 323 5.04 19.40 -3.61
CA ASN A 323 5.68 19.03 -2.34
C ASN A 323 4.88 17.91 -1.64
N PRO A 324 5.01 16.67 -2.09
CA PRO A 324 4.27 15.55 -1.53
C PRO A 324 4.69 15.28 -0.07
N VAL A 325 3.72 15.20 0.85
CA VAL A 325 3.94 14.75 2.23
C VAL A 325 4.04 13.23 2.25
N SER A 326 5.06 12.68 2.93
CA SER A 326 5.41 11.26 2.80
C SER A 326 4.36 10.33 3.41
N ALA A 327 3.87 10.59 4.62
CA ALA A 327 2.93 9.68 5.29
C ALA A 327 1.58 9.56 4.56
N PRO A 328 0.90 10.65 4.12
CA PRO A 328 -0.28 10.56 3.25
C PRO A 328 -0.03 9.82 1.94
N LEU A 329 1.12 10.04 1.29
CA LEU A 329 1.48 9.35 0.06
C LEU A 329 1.68 7.85 0.29
N LEU A 330 2.37 7.47 1.36
CA LEU A 330 2.55 6.07 1.78
C LEU A 330 1.21 5.39 2.10
N PHE A 331 0.29 6.09 2.76
CA PHE A 331 -1.06 5.59 3.03
C PHE A 331 -1.84 5.35 1.73
N GLN A 332 -1.90 6.33 0.84
CA GLN A 332 -2.63 6.23 -0.42
C GLN A 332 -2.07 5.12 -1.32
N THR A 333 -0.75 4.97 -1.36
CA THR A 333 -0.07 3.94 -2.15
C THR A 333 -0.08 2.55 -1.49
N GLY A 334 -0.52 2.43 -0.22
CA GLY A 334 -0.72 1.16 0.48
C GLY A 334 0.49 0.68 1.29
N TYR A 335 1.48 1.53 1.53
CA TYR A 335 2.59 1.22 2.43
C TYR A 335 2.23 1.45 3.89
N LEU A 336 1.27 2.35 4.16
CA LEU A 336 0.68 2.55 5.48
C LEU A 336 -0.82 2.27 5.45
N THR A 337 -1.37 2.02 6.62
CA THR A 337 -2.80 1.78 6.84
C THR A 337 -3.26 2.47 8.12
N ILE A 338 -4.56 2.70 8.25
CA ILE A 338 -5.14 3.22 9.50
C ILE A 338 -5.24 2.07 10.52
N LYS A 339 -4.59 2.23 11.66
CA LYS A 339 -4.70 1.32 12.81
C LYS A 339 -5.79 1.76 13.78
N SER A 340 -5.93 3.06 14.00
CA SER A 340 -6.95 3.62 14.88
C SER A 340 -7.32 5.04 14.47
N TYR A 341 -8.48 5.49 14.95
CA TYR A 341 -8.93 6.88 14.88
C TYR A 341 -9.29 7.36 16.28
N ASP A 342 -8.75 8.49 16.67
CA ASP A 342 -9.06 9.17 17.91
C ASP A 342 -10.06 10.31 17.64
N PRO A 343 -11.33 10.19 18.11
CA PRO A 343 -12.36 11.20 17.87
C PRO A 343 -12.09 12.54 18.58
N GLU A 344 -11.35 12.54 19.69
CA GLU A 344 -11.08 13.75 20.46
C GLU A 344 -10.06 14.63 19.73
N SER A 345 -8.95 14.06 19.31
CA SER A 345 -7.93 14.79 18.54
C SER A 345 -8.22 14.87 17.05
N GLN A 346 -9.20 14.11 16.54
CA GLN A 346 -9.51 13.95 15.11
C GLN A 346 -8.32 13.45 14.28
N LEU A 347 -7.47 12.61 14.89
CA LEU A 347 -6.26 12.07 14.27
C LEU A 347 -6.39 10.57 14.01
N TYR A 348 -5.90 10.16 12.86
CA TYR A 348 -5.65 8.76 12.53
C TYR A 348 -4.23 8.38 12.95
N THR A 349 -4.08 7.18 13.51
CA THR A 349 -2.77 6.56 13.69
C THR A 349 -2.51 5.63 12.53
N LEU A 350 -1.42 5.86 11.81
CA LEU A 350 -0.96 5.08 10.69
C LEU A 350 0.21 4.18 11.09
N ASP A 351 0.26 2.99 10.51
CA ASP A 351 1.39 2.07 10.62
C ASP A 351 1.41 1.15 9.39
N TYR A 352 2.45 0.32 9.27
CA TYR A 352 2.51 -0.70 8.22
C TYR A 352 1.30 -1.65 8.30
N PRO A 353 0.68 -2.03 7.17
CA PRO A 353 -0.44 -2.95 7.21
C PRO A 353 -0.02 -4.32 7.74
N ASN A 354 1.10 -4.86 7.25
CA ASN A 354 1.54 -6.21 7.50
C ASN A 354 3.05 -6.38 7.28
N ARG A 355 3.52 -7.59 7.51
CA ARG A 355 4.93 -7.96 7.40
C ARG A 355 5.47 -7.85 5.97
N GLU A 356 4.70 -8.29 4.96
CA GLU A 356 5.11 -8.19 3.55
C GLU A 356 5.51 -6.76 3.19
N VAL A 357 4.64 -5.79 3.50
CA VAL A 357 4.84 -4.39 3.16
C VAL A 357 5.97 -3.77 3.96
N LYS A 358 6.02 -4.03 5.27
CA LYS A 358 7.06 -3.51 6.15
C LYS A 358 8.45 -3.95 5.69
N VAL A 359 8.65 -5.26 5.54
CA VAL A 359 9.94 -5.82 5.12
C VAL A 359 10.33 -5.29 3.75
N SER A 360 9.38 -5.27 2.80
CA SER A 360 9.66 -4.80 1.44
C SER A 360 10.07 -3.32 1.37
N LEU A 361 9.39 -2.43 2.11
CA LEU A 361 9.76 -1.01 2.13
C LEU A 361 11.12 -0.79 2.76
N LEU A 362 11.39 -1.44 3.91
CA LEU A 362 12.68 -1.34 4.60
C LEU A 362 13.83 -1.87 3.73
N ASP A 363 13.61 -2.98 3.00
CA ASP A 363 14.58 -3.53 2.06
C ASP A 363 14.94 -2.55 0.95
N ASN A 364 13.92 -1.92 0.37
CA ASN A 364 14.14 -0.99 -0.73
C ASN A 364 14.81 0.31 -0.26
N LEU A 365 14.45 0.82 0.90
CA LEU A 365 15.11 1.98 1.49
C LEU A 365 16.58 1.67 1.80
N LEU A 366 16.86 0.57 2.49
CA LEU A 366 18.23 0.17 2.80
C LEU A 366 19.06 -0.04 1.52
N SER A 367 18.48 -0.70 0.52
CA SER A 367 19.14 -0.94 -0.78
C SER A 367 19.40 0.36 -1.55
N ALA A 368 18.48 1.33 -1.46
CA ALA A 368 18.65 2.65 -2.08
C ALA A 368 19.80 3.45 -1.43
N TYR A 369 20.00 3.32 -0.12
CA TYR A 369 21.16 3.92 0.54
C TYR A 369 22.47 3.21 0.21
N ARG A 370 22.43 1.88 0.05
CA ARG A 370 23.60 1.07 -0.32
C ARG A 370 23.89 1.08 -1.82
N GLU A 371 23.00 1.59 -2.65
CA GLU A 371 23.07 1.58 -4.13
C GLU A 371 23.25 0.17 -4.72
N ILE A 372 22.64 -0.83 -4.08
CA ILE A 372 22.65 -2.23 -4.51
C ILE A 372 21.23 -2.74 -4.81
N PHE A 373 21.13 -3.84 -5.54
CA PHE A 373 19.83 -4.48 -5.74
C PHE A 373 19.29 -5.11 -4.44
N PRO A 374 17.99 -5.00 -4.15
CA PRO A 374 17.39 -5.52 -2.92
C PRO A 374 17.65 -7.01 -2.63
N ALA A 375 17.75 -7.84 -3.69
CA ALA A 375 18.01 -9.27 -3.55
C ALA A 375 19.36 -9.60 -2.87
N THR A 376 20.36 -8.73 -2.95
CA THR A 376 21.66 -8.92 -2.30
C THR A 376 21.70 -8.54 -0.82
N SER A 377 20.66 -7.90 -0.33
CA SER A 377 20.52 -7.44 1.05
C SER A 377 19.98 -8.51 2.02
N ILE A 378 19.41 -9.61 1.50
CA ILE A 378 18.67 -10.61 2.30
C ILE A 378 19.60 -11.45 3.19
N SER A 379 20.79 -11.83 2.71
CA SER A 379 21.71 -12.71 3.45
C SER A 379 22.20 -12.07 4.75
N VAL A 380 22.65 -10.84 4.69
CA VAL A 380 23.21 -10.11 5.87
C VAL A 380 22.18 -10.02 7.00
N THR A 381 20.92 -9.81 6.68
CA THR A 381 19.86 -9.70 7.71
C THR A 381 19.56 -11.03 8.39
N ALA A 382 19.62 -12.14 7.63
CA ALA A 382 19.43 -13.48 8.20
C ALA A 382 20.58 -13.85 9.13
N ASP A 383 21.83 -13.53 8.74
CA ASP A 383 23.02 -13.77 9.53
C ASP A 383 23.01 -12.94 10.81
N LEU A 384 22.64 -11.67 10.73
CA LEU A 384 22.53 -10.78 11.87
C LEU A 384 21.41 -11.26 12.84
N ARG A 385 20.26 -11.69 12.33
CA ARG A 385 19.20 -12.30 13.15
C ARG A 385 19.71 -13.53 13.92
N THR A 386 20.40 -14.43 13.22
CA THR A 386 20.97 -15.64 13.82
C THR A 386 21.99 -15.29 14.91
N ALA A 387 22.81 -14.26 14.69
CA ALA A 387 23.77 -13.79 15.69
C ALA A 387 23.09 -13.26 16.96
N PHE A 388 21.99 -12.48 16.82
CA PHE A 388 21.20 -12.03 17.97
C PHE A 388 20.50 -13.18 18.72
N GLU A 389 19.99 -14.19 18.01
CA GLU A 389 19.32 -15.34 18.63
C GLU A 389 20.30 -16.20 19.44
N HIS A 390 21.59 -16.21 19.09
CA HIS A 390 22.62 -17.01 19.77
C HIS A 390 23.52 -16.20 20.75
N GLY A 391 23.35 -14.89 20.84
CA GLY A 391 24.18 -14.06 21.72
C GLY A 391 25.60 -13.81 21.17
N ASP A 392 25.82 -14.01 19.87
CA ASP A 392 27.14 -13.83 19.24
C ASP A 392 27.39 -12.35 18.93
N THR A 393 27.88 -11.64 19.92
CA THR A 393 28.15 -10.20 19.82
C THR A 393 29.23 -9.85 18.81
N ASN A 394 30.26 -10.70 18.64
CA ASN A 394 31.29 -10.49 17.62
C ASN A 394 30.70 -10.53 16.22
N ARG A 395 29.84 -11.51 15.95
CA ARG A 395 29.15 -11.65 14.67
C ARG A 395 28.17 -10.49 14.44
N ILE A 396 27.45 -10.05 15.47
CA ILE A 396 26.56 -8.87 15.39
C ILE A 396 27.35 -7.64 14.88
N ILE A 397 28.50 -7.34 15.49
CA ILE A 397 29.32 -6.19 15.10
C ILE A 397 29.90 -6.35 13.70
N ASN A 398 30.38 -7.53 13.33
CA ASN A 398 30.92 -7.79 12.01
C ASN A 398 29.88 -7.62 10.91
N GLU A 399 28.65 -8.12 11.10
CA GLU A 399 27.56 -7.97 10.14
C GLU A 399 27.08 -6.50 10.04
N LEU A 400 27.02 -5.77 11.16
CA LEU A 400 26.74 -4.33 11.16
C LEU A 400 27.81 -3.57 10.37
N ASN A 401 29.11 -3.87 10.60
CA ASN A 401 30.19 -3.26 9.83
C ASN A 401 30.12 -3.59 8.34
N ALA A 402 29.70 -4.79 7.98
CA ALA A 402 29.53 -5.15 6.56
C ALA A 402 28.41 -4.33 5.89
N VAL A 403 27.32 -4.06 6.61
CA VAL A 403 26.26 -3.16 6.12
C VAL A 403 26.76 -1.73 5.98
N ILE A 404 27.38 -1.18 7.02
CA ILE A 404 27.90 0.19 7.06
C ILE A 404 28.96 0.41 5.99
N GLY A 405 29.91 -0.52 5.87
CA GLY A 405 30.98 -0.47 4.86
C GLY A 405 30.50 -0.57 3.41
N SER A 406 29.26 -1.01 3.19
CA SER A 406 28.66 -1.08 1.86
C SER A 406 28.03 0.25 1.40
N ILE A 407 27.98 1.27 2.25
CA ILE A 407 27.38 2.58 1.92
C ILE A 407 28.36 3.41 1.10
N PRO A 408 27.98 3.94 -0.08
CA PRO A 408 28.83 4.80 -0.90
C PRO A 408 29.34 6.05 -0.17
N TYR A 409 30.57 6.43 -0.49
CA TYR A 409 31.28 7.55 0.13
C TYR A 409 30.51 8.89 0.07
N GLU A 410 29.80 9.12 -1.01
CA GLU A 410 29.05 10.35 -1.27
C GLU A 410 27.98 10.63 -0.23
N HIS A 411 27.36 9.57 0.32
CA HIS A 411 26.32 9.71 1.34
C HIS A 411 26.88 10.20 2.66
N TRP A 412 28.11 9.79 3.02
CA TRP A 412 28.77 10.18 4.26
C TRP A 412 29.17 11.64 4.30
N LYS A 413 29.48 12.26 3.14
CA LYS A 413 29.92 13.65 3.08
C LYS A 413 28.86 14.66 3.54
N ALA A 414 27.60 14.37 3.31
CA ALA A 414 26.51 15.32 3.55
C ALA A 414 26.15 15.42 5.03
N ASP A 415 26.09 14.26 5.74
CA ASP A 415 25.65 14.19 7.13
C ASP A 415 25.93 12.78 7.69
N THR A 416 27.11 12.57 8.26
CA THR A 416 27.56 11.26 8.76
C THR A 416 26.65 10.72 9.85
N GLU A 417 26.24 11.54 10.81
CA GLU A 417 25.44 11.13 11.96
C GLU A 417 24.04 10.64 11.52
N SER A 418 23.35 11.42 10.69
CA SER A 418 22.03 11.04 10.19
C SER A 418 22.08 9.73 9.37
N ILE A 419 23.08 9.57 8.50
CA ILE A 419 23.22 8.36 7.70
C ILE A 419 23.46 7.14 8.59
N PHE A 420 24.34 7.27 9.59
CA PHE A 420 24.57 6.20 10.56
C PHE A 420 23.29 5.77 11.27
N HIS A 421 22.51 6.72 11.80
CA HIS A 421 21.23 6.43 12.45
C HIS A 421 20.21 5.78 11.51
N ILE A 422 20.07 6.28 10.28
CA ILE A 422 19.15 5.73 9.27
C ILE A 422 19.51 4.28 8.96
N ILE A 423 20.75 4.01 8.61
CA ILE A 423 21.22 2.67 8.21
C ILE A 423 21.05 1.68 9.36
N THR A 424 21.46 2.09 10.56
CA THR A 424 21.30 1.27 11.76
C THR A 424 19.82 0.96 12.02
N HIS A 425 18.95 1.97 12.02
CA HIS A 425 17.51 1.78 12.19
C HIS A 425 16.92 0.82 11.16
N LEU A 426 17.17 1.05 9.86
CA LEU A 426 16.65 0.21 8.78
C LEU A 426 17.14 -1.23 8.91
N THR A 427 18.42 -1.43 9.24
CA THR A 427 19.03 -2.75 9.43
C THR A 427 18.36 -3.50 10.57
N PHE A 428 18.23 -2.87 11.74
CA PHE A 428 17.61 -3.50 12.90
C PHE A 428 16.14 -3.79 12.71
N LYS A 429 15.35 -2.86 12.17
CA LYS A 429 13.91 -3.06 11.91
C LYS A 429 13.64 -4.18 10.91
N LYS A 430 14.58 -4.45 10.02
CA LYS A 430 14.48 -5.53 9.02
C LYS A 430 14.74 -6.92 9.60
N ILE A 431 15.51 -7.06 10.68
CA ILE A 431 15.91 -8.35 11.27
C ILE A 431 14.70 -9.21 11.65
N GLY A 432 13.52 -8.58 11.89
CA GLY A 432 12.28 -9.32 12.19
C GLY A 432 12.23 -9.95 13.59
N VAL A 433 13.14 -9.58 14.49
CA VAL A 433 13.01 -9.73 15.95
C VAL A 433 12.33 -8.48 16.50
N ASP A 434 11.82 -8.53 17.73
CA ASP A 434 11.22 -7.36 18.37
C ASP A 434 12.28 -6.29 18.59
N VAL A 435 12.37 -5.35 17.66
CA VAL A 435 13.31 -4.23 17.71
C VAL A 435 12.55 -2.94 17.99
N PHE A 436 12.91 -2.31 19.09
CA PHE A 436 12.40 -1.02 19.51
C PHE A 436 13.52 0.00 19.43
N THR A 437 13.34 1.05 18.67
CA THR A 437 14.28 2.18 18.61
C THR A 437 13.72 3.34 19.45
N GLU A 438 14.63 4.14 20.02
CA GLU A 438 14.27 5.30 20.84
C GLU A 438 13.36 4.97 22.05
N VAL A 439 13.63 3.88 22.73
CA VAL A 439 12.80 3.37 23.84
C VAL A 439 12.97 4.21 25.10
N HIS A 440 11.89 4.82 25.56
CA HIS A 440 11.89 5.57 26.82
C HIS A 440 12.07 4.67 28.04
N SER A 441 12.97 5.04 28.94
CA SER A 441 13.09 4.51 30.28
C SER A 441 12.72 5.60 31.30
N SER A 442 12.65 5.25 32.57
CA SER A 442 12.36 6.22 33.63
C SER A 442 13.40 7.35 33.76
N LYS A 443 14.58 7.19 33.17
CA LYS A 443 15.72 8.12 33.31
C LYS A 443 16.30 8.61 31.98
N GLY A 444 15.79 8.13 30.85
CA GLY A 444 16.29 8.50 29.52
C GLY A 444 15.67 7.67 28.41
N ARG A 445 16.32 7.67 27.24
CA ARG A 445 15.87 6.96 26.04
C ARG A 445 17.03 6.11 25.50
N ALA A 446 16.79 4.80 25.38
CA ALA A 446 17.72 3.87 24.74
C ALA A 446 17.66 3.99 23.23
N ASP A 447 18.78 3.96 22.54
CA ASP A 447 18.81 4.01 21.08
C ASP A 447 18.12 2.80 20.49
N ILE A 448 18.49 1.58 20.94
CA ILE A 448 17.90 0.35 20.41
C ILE A 448 17.74 -0.69 21.52
N ILE A 449 16.55 -1.29 21.61
CA ILE A 449 16.28 -2.50 22.40
C ILE A 449 15.92 -3.62 21.42
N VAL A 450 16.63 -4.74 21.49
CA VAL A 450 16.35 -5.95 20.70
C VAL A 450 15.93 -7.07 21.63
N LYS A 451 14.81 -7.73 21.32
CA LYS A 451 14.30 -8.88 22.07
C LYS A 451 14.25 -10.11 21.16
N THR A 452 14.95 -11.15 21.55
CA THR A 452 14.91 -12.47 20.93
C THR A 452 14.22 -13.48 21.83
N ARG A 453 14.20 -14.74 21.46
CA ARG A 453 13.66 -15.81 22.32
C ARG A 453 14.45 -15.97 23.63
N SER A 454 15.75 -15.78 23.58
CA SER A 454 16.66 -16.08 24.71
C SER A 454 17.37 -14.85 25.28
N TYR A 455 17.35 -13.71 24.58
CA TYR A 455 18.12 -12.53 24.94
C TYR A 455 17.29 -11.25 24.85
N ILE A 456 17.66 -10.27 25.69
CA ILE A 456 17.25 -8.87 25.58
C ILE A 456 18.52 -8.03 25.53
N TYR A 457 18.65 -7.25 24.47
CA TYR A 457 19.80 -6.36 24.25
C TYR A 457 19.39 -4.91 24.44
N ALA A 458 20.24 -4.13 25.09
CA ALA A 458 20.22 -2.68 24.99
C ALA A 458 21.49 -2.22 24.29
N LEU A 459 21.35 -1.51 23.18
CA LEU A 459 22.46 -0.97 22.42
C LEU A 459 22.41 0.57 22.50
N GLU A 460 23.54 1.17 22.79
CA GLU A 460 23.77 2.61 22.75
C GLU A 460 24.88 2.90 21.73
N LEU A 461 24.59 3.81 20.82
CA LEU A 461 25.42 4.13 19.67
C LEU A 461 25.96 5.55 19.83
N LYS A 462 27.27 5.72 19.73
CA LYS A 462 27.91 7.03 19.84
C LYS A 462 28.81 7.30 18.65
N LEU A 463 28.72 8.50 18.10
CA LEU A 463 29.60 8.99 17.04
C LEU A 463 30.80 9.69 17.69
N ASP A 464 32.03 9.19 17.42
CA ASP A 464 33.30 9.72 17.92
C ASP A 464 33.38 9.86 19.46
N ILE A 465 32.61 9.03 20.17
CA ILE A 465 32.61 8.94 21.64
C ILE A 465 32.82 7.47 22.01
N SER A 466 33.65 7.21 23.05
CA SER A 466 34.10 5.87 23.40
C SER A 466 32.95 4.87 23.68
N ALA A 467 33.15 3.63 23.27
CA ALA A 467 32.24 2.52 23.55
C ALA A 467 32.01 2.32 25.06
N SER A 468 32.98 2.69 25.88
CA SER A 468 32.89 2.65 27.35
C SER A 468 31.90 3.66 27.92
N GLU A 469 31.86 4.88 27.35
CA GLU A 469 30.88 5.90 27.72
C GLU A 469 29.48 5.52 27.26
N ALA A 470 29.34 4.97 26.03
CA ALA A 470 28.09 4.43 25.53
C ALA A 470 27.53 3.32 26.46
N LEU A 471 28.40 2.38 26.86
CA LEU A 471 28.03 1.31 27.81
C LEU A 471 27.61 1.88 29.17
N SER A 472 28.35 2.85 29.70
CA SER A 472 28.05 3.50 31.00
C SER A 472 26.68 4.16 30.97
N GLN A 473 26.31 4.82 29.89
CA GLN A 473 25.00 5.46 29.73
C GLN A 473 23.85 4.45 29.84
N ILE A 474 23.98 3.23 29.31
CA ILE A 474 22.94 2.19 29.43
C ILE A 474 22.64 1.89 30.91
N PHE A 475 23.66 1.83 31.77
CA PHE A 475 23.51 1.57 33.19
C PHE A 475 22.98 2.80 33.94
N GLU A 476 23.54 3.96 33.73
CA GLU A 476 23.13 5.22 34.38
C GLU A 476 21.65 5.55 34.09
N LYS A 477 21.22 5.35 32.87
CA LYS A 477 19.83 5.59 32.42
C LYS A 477 18.91 4.39 32.68
N GLY A 478 19.44 3.22 33.07
CA GLY A 478 18.67 2.05 33.43
C GLY A 478 17.83 1.45 32.33
N TYR A 479 18.35 1.40 31.09
CA TYR A 479 17.58 0.95 29.91
C TYR A 479 17.07 -0.48 30.01
N LEU A 480 17.78 -1.35 30.73
CA LEU A 480 17.39 -2.76 30.97
C LEU A 480 16.53 -2.94 32.23
N GLN A 481 16.36 -1.91 33.08
CA GLN A 481 15.57 -2.00 34.32
C GLN A 481 14.11 -2.51 34.07
N PRO A 482 13.38 -2.08 33.04
CA PRO A 482 12.02 -2.60 32.80
C PRO A 482 11.97 -4.11 32.50
N TYR A 483 13.11 -4.72 32.17
CA TYR A 483 13.22 -6.13 31.77
C TYR A 483 13.88 -7.03 32.83
N MET A 484 14.19 -6.52 34.04
CA MET A 484 14.90 -7.29 35.04
C MET A 484 14.14 -8.52 35.58
N ALA A 485 12.80 -8.48 35.53
CA ALA A 485 11.94 -9.61 35.89
C ALA A 485 11.78 -10.66 34.77
N ASP A 486 12.26 -10.37 33.56
CA ASP A 486 12.20 -11.29 32.41
C ASP A 486 13.29 -12.36 32.55
N GLU A 487 12.99 -13.62 32.26
CA GLU A 487 13.93 -14.76 32.43
C GLU A 487 15.04 -14.79 31.35
N ARG A 488 14.88 -14.06 30.25
CA ARG A 488 15.88 -13.99 29.19
C ARG A 488 17.17 -13.33 29.66
N LYS A 489 18.30 -13.72 29.10
CA LYS A 489 19.60 -13.06 29.34
C LYS A 489 19.60 -11.62 28.84
N LYS A 490 20.21 -10.71 29.60
CA LYS A 490 20.29 -9.29 29.28
C LYS A 490 21.73 -8.93 28.90
N LEU A 491 21.88 -8.29 27.73
CA LEU A 491 23.17 -7.83 27.24
C LEU A 491 23.11 -6.33 26.97
N ALA A 492 24.01 -5.60 27.58
CA ALA A 492 24.26 -4.19 27.31
C ALA A 492 25.45 -4.08 26.35
N ILE A 493 25.27 -3.35 25.23
CA ILE A 493 26.29 -3.16 24.21
C ILE A 493 26.48 -1.66 23.96
N GLY A 494 27.61 -1.10 24.36
CA GLY A 494 28.04 0.24 23.98
C GLY A 494 28.86 0.17 22.70
N ILE A 495 28.54 0.97 21.69
CA ILE A 495 29.16 0.96 20.38
C ILE A 495 29.70 2.35 20.05
N GLU A 496 30.99 2.41 19.67
CA GLU A 496 31.64 3.58 19.15
C GLU A 496 31.68 3.50 17.62
N PHE A 497 31.07 4.49 16.97
CA PHE A 497 31.15 4.67 15.53
C PHE A 497 32.15 5.78 15.20
N SER A 498 33.11 5.49 14.32
CA SER A 498 34.09 6.49 13.86
C SER A 498 33.59 7.20 12.60
N SER A 499 33.44 8.52 12.69
CA SER A 499 33.10 9.36 11.53
C SER A 499 34.24 9.39 10.49
N GLU A 500 35.50 9.26 10.93
CA GLU A 500 36.67 9.23 10.06
C GLU A 500 36.77 7.91 9.30
N GLN A 501 36.70 6.78 10.02
CA GLN A 501 36.82 5.44 9.42
C GLN A 501 35.50 4.92 8.84
N ARG A 502 34.35 5.52 9.21
CA ARG A 502 32.99 5.13 8.78
C ARG A 502 32.68 3.67 9.06
N ASN A 503 33.02 3.24 10.26
CA ASN A 503 32.79 1.90 10.75
C ASN A 503 32.60 1.94 12.27
N ILE A 504 32.23 0.79 12.85
CA ILE A 504 32.30 0.59 14.30
C ILE A 504 33.78 0.42 14.67
N ALA A 505 34.30 1.39 15.40
CA ALA A 505 35.72 1.42 15.81
C ALA A 505 36.00 0.56 17.05
N ASP A 506 35.10 0.61 18.04
CA ASP A 506 35.17 -0.21 19.26
C ASP A 506 33.75 -0.54 19.77
N TYR A 507 33.64 -1.58 20.56
CA TYR A 507 32.42 -1.92 21.27
C TYR A 507 32.71 -2.57 22.62
N ARG A 508 31.81 -2.40 23.58
CA ARG A 508 31.90 -2.98 24.90
C ARG A 508 30.61 -3.71 25.24
N VAL A 509 30.72 -4.88 25.81
CA VAL A 509 29.60 -5.75 26.16
C VAL A 509 29.62 -6.05 27.65
N LYS A 510 28.45 -6.07 28.28
CA LYS A 510 28.25 -6.54 29.64
C LYS A 510 26.95 -7.33 29.75
N GLU A 511 27.04 -8.54 30.27
CA GLU A 511 25.90 -9.39 30.64
C GLU A 511 25.41 -9.03 32.05
N LEU A 512 24.07 -9.01 32.27
CA LEU A 512 23.41 -8.71 33.55
C LEU A 512 22.69 -9.96 34.06
#